data_575d4304cbab3d5f76df10582dae4fa3
#
_entry.id   575d4304cbab3d5f76df10582dae4fa3
#
_cell.length_a   1.000
_cell.length_b   1.000
_cell.length_c   1.000
_cell.angle_alpha   90.00
_cell.angle_beta   90.00
_cell.angle_gamma   90.00
#
_symmetry.space_group_name_H-M   'P 1'
#
loop_
_entity.id
_entity.type
_entity.pdbx_description
1 polymer ?
#
loop_
_entity_poly.entity_id
_entity_poly.type
_entity_poly.pdbx_seq_one_letter_code
_entity_poly.pdbx_strand_id
1 'polypeptide(L)'
;IEGAAAQISAPLANLNEFLRSTFPSLGYNFKIETALLAELQKLFDVSKVSSIIGTATSFLSNFGVGMFSVLFIGFFFIKDDGLFTEIVCALVPDKHEETTEKALSDIGHLLSRYFIGVLLEVIGVALINFIGLSLIARLGVNAALGIAVITGILNVIPYVGPLIGVVTGTILGLIIKYSSLVPLGLDVGFLAFTAILIAILFFTQLVD
;
A
#
# COMPACT_ATOMS: atom_id res chain seq x y z
N ILE A 1 21.54 4.48 -6.04
CA ILE A 1 21.37 3.24 -6.83
C ILE A 1 22.69 2.47 -6.90
N GLU A 2 23.84 3.14 -7.13
CA GLU A 2 25.16 2.48 -7.20
C GLU A 2 25.54 1.76 -5.90
N GLY A 3 25.24 2.35 -4.73
CA GLY A 3 25.51 1.73 -3.44
C GLY A 3 24.67 0.46 -3.16
N ALA A 4 23.43 0.42 -3.63
CA ALA A 4 22.57 -0.75 -3.51
C ALA A 4 23.01 -1.86 -4.48
N ALA A 5 23.39 -1.50 -5.70
CA ALA A 5 23.91 -2.45 -6.69
C ALA A 5 25.21 -3.13 -6.19
N ALA A 6 26.12 -2.37 -5.57
CA ALA A 6 27.36 -2.91 -5.01
C ALA A 6 27.13 -3.89 -3.85
N GLN A 7 26.11 -3.69 -3.03
CA GLN A 7 25.79 -4.58 -1.90
C GLN A 7 25.03 -5.86 -2.33
N ILE A 8 24.35 -5.83 -3.48
CA ILE A 8 23.64 -6.98 -4.03
C ILE A 8 24.57 -7.84 -4.88
N SER A 9 25.63 -7.27 -5.47
CA SER A 9 26.52 -7.99 -6.39
C SER A 9 27.23 -9.18 -5.74
N ALA A 10 27.68 -9.05 -4.50
CA ALA A 10 28.40 -10.13 -3.81
C ALA A 10 27.48 -11.35 -3.48
N PRO A 11 26.28 -11.17 -2.91
CA PRO A 11 25.34 -12.28 -2.72
C PRO A 11 24.88 -12.91 -4.04
N LEU A 12 24.70 -12.12 -5.11
CA LEU A 12 24.32 -12.63 -6.44
C LEU A 12 25.43 -13.41 -7.11
N ALA A 13 26.70 -13.03 -6.92
CA ALA A 13 27.83 -13.79 -7.40
C ALA A 13 27.89 -15.19 -6.77
N ASN A 14 27.69 -15.27 -5.45
CA ASN A 14 27.63 -16.53 -4.72
C ASN A 14 26.45 -17.41 -5.17
N LEU A 15 25.29 -16.79 -5.43
CA LEU A 15 24.11 -17.49 -5.96
C LEU A 15 24.36 -18.00 -7.39
N ASN A 16 25.02 -17.21 -8.24
CA ASN A 16 25.41 -17.64 -9.58
C ASN A 16 26.36 -18.84 -9.55
N GLU A 17 27.32 -18.83 -8.64
CA GLU A 17 28.26 -19.93 -8.46
C GLU A 17 27.56 -21.20 -7.95
N PHE A 18 26.67 -21.07 -6.98
CA PHE A 18 25.81 -22.18 -6.50
C PHE A 18 24.94 -22.76 -7.60
N LEU A 19 24.27 -21.93 -8.40
CA LEU A 19 23.42 -22.38 -9.49
C LEU A 19 24.22 -23.09 -10.60
N ARG A 20 25.42 -22.59 -10.91
CA ARG A 20 26.31 -23.24 -11.88
C ARG A 20 26.80 -24.60 -11.41
N SER A 21 27.11 -24.74 -10.12
CA SER A 21 27.55 -26.01 -9.55
C SER A 21 26.43 -27.03 -9.45
N THR A 22 25.19 -26.56 -9.18
CA THR A 22 24.03 -27.45 -8.96
C THR A 22 23.29 -27.78 -10.26
N PHE A 23 23.28 -26.83 -11.23
CA PHE A 23 22.55 -26.99 -12.50
C PHE A 23 23.44 -26.65 -13.72
N PRO A 24 24.36 -27.54 -14.12
CA PRO A 24 25.28 -27.29 -15.25
C PRO A 24 24.56 -27.05 -16.59
N SER A 25 23.30 -27.50 -16.71
CA SER A 25 22.48 -27.38 -17.91
C SER A 25 21.94 -25.97 -18.19
N LEU A 26 22.02 -25.04 -17.23
CA LEU A 26 21.52 -23.67 -17.38
C LEU A 26 22.43 -22.78 -18.25
N GLY A 27 23.53 -23.29 -18.74
CA GLY A 27 24.44 -22.61 -19.69
C GLY A 27 25.27 -21.48 -19.06
N TYR A 28 26.46 -21.28 -19.62
CA TYR A 28 27.44 -20.30 -19.14
C TYR A 28 27.01 -18.83 -19.30
N ASN A 29 25.91 -18.55 -20.03
CA ASN A 29 25.47 -17.19 -20.34
C ASN A 29 24.37 -16.64 -19.43
N PHE A 30 23.85 -17.43 -18.50
CA PHE A 30 22.83 -16.96 -17.59
C PHE A 30 23.48 -16.26 -16.38
N LYS A 31 23.52 -14.93 -16.44
CA LYS A 31 23.95 -14.08 -15.34
C LYS A 31 22.71 -13.46 -14.70
N ILE A 32 22.27 -13.99 -13.56
CA ILE A 32 21.15 -13.42 -12.78
C ILE A 32 21.44 -11.95 -12.45
N GLU A 33 22.70 -11.63 -12.21
CA GLU A 33 23.16 -10.26 -11.90
C GLU A 33 22.78 -9.26 -13.00
N THR A 34 23.09 -9.60 -14.27
CA THR A 34 22.75 -8.72 -15.41
C THR A 34 21.26 -8.65 -15.69
N ALA A 35 20.53 -9.76 -15.50
CA ALA A 35 19.08 -9.80 -15.68
C ALA A 35 18.36 -9.00 -14.60
N LEU A 36 18.76 -9.16 -13.33
CA LEU A 36 18.21 -8.38 -12.20
C LEU A 36 18.56 -6.91 -12.28
N LEU A 37 19.80 -6.55 -12.61
CA LEU A 37 20.20 -5.17 -12.76
C LEU A 37 19.48 -4.49 -13.93
N ALA A 38 19.28 -5.19 -15.04
CA ALA A 38 18.51 -4.68 -16.17
C ALA A 38 17.02 -4.48 -15.80
N GLU A 39 16.45 -5.38 -14.99
CA GLU A 39 15.07 -5.26 -14.55
C GLU A 39 14.92 -4.17 -13.49
N LEU A 40 15.88 -4.04 -12.57
CA LEU A 40 15.94 -2.93 -11.62
C LEU A 40 16.10 -1.59 -12.33
N GLN A 41 16.98 -1.49 -13.33
CA GLN A 41 17.12 -0.27 -14.13
C GLN A 41 15.82 0.11 -14.85
N LYS A 42 15.06 -0.86 -15.34
CA LYS A 42 13.74 -0.60 -15.94
C LYS A 42 12.72 -0.09 -14.93
N LEU A 43 12.80 -0.53 -13.66
CA LEU A 43 11.94 -0.03 -12.59
C LEU A 43 12.29 1.41 -12.17
N PHE A 44 13.57 1.77 -12.27
CA PHE A 44 14.09 3.10 -11.92
C PHE A 44 14.27 4.03 -13.14
N ASP A 45 13.75 3.65 -14.31
CA ASP A 45 13.79 4.49 -15.49
C ASP A 45 12.96 5.75 -15.27
N VAL A 46 13.63 6.90 -15.27
CA VAL A 46 13.04 8.23 -15.06
C VAL A 46 11.92 8.52 -16.07
N SER A 47 12.00 7.95 -17.28
CA SER A 47 10.93 8.08 -18.28
C SER A 47 9.64 7.38 -17.85
N LYS A 48 9.76 6.27 -17.10
CA LYS A 48 8.60 5.58 -16.50
C LYS A 48 8.05 6.30 -15.28
N VAL A 49 8.90 6.97 -14.52
CA VAL A 49 8.45 7.83 -13.40
C VAL A 49 7.56 8.95 -13.94
N SER A 50 7.92 9.56 -15.06
CA SER A 50 7.08 10.57 -15.75
C SER A 50 5.73 10.00 -16.18
N SER A 51 5.68 8.76 -16.70
CA SER A 51 4.42 8.11 -17.09
C SER A 51 3.58 7.71 -15.88
N ILE A 52 4.21 7.28 -14.78
CA ILE A 52 3.53 6.97 -13.52
C ILE A 52 2.92 8.24 -12.93
N ILE A 53 3.66 9.36 -12.94
CA ILE A 53 3.14 10.67 -12.49
C ILE A 53 1.97 11.11 -13.38
N GLY A 54 2.07 10.96 -14.69
CA GLY A 54 0.99 11.26 -15.63
C GLY A 54 -0.24 10.39 -15.39
N THR A 55 -0.06 9.10 -15.16
CA THR A 55 -1.14 8.16 -14.82
C THR A 55 -1.75 8.48 -13.46
N ALA A 56 -0.92 8.79 -12.46
CA ALA A 56 -1.39 9.20 -11.13
C ALA A 56 -2.18 10.52 -11.19
N THR A 57 -1.75 11.48 -11.99
CA THR A 57 -2.46 12.74 -12.20
C THR A 57 -3.80 12.52 -12.89
N SER A 58 -3.85 11.67 -13.92
CA SER A 58 -5.10 11.30 -14.60
C SER A 58 -6.03 10.52 -13.68
N PHE A 59 -5.48 9.60 -12.88
CA PHE A 59 -6.24 8.88 -11.85
C PHE A 59 -6.81 9.85 -10.82
N LEU A 60 -6.01 10.80 -10.33
CA LEU A 60 -6.42 11.79 -9.33
C LEU A 60 -7.52 12.72 -9.87
N SER A 61 -7.45 13.13 -11.14
CA SER A 61 -8.50 13.91 -11.80
C SER A 61 -9.80 13.11 -11.91
N ASN A 62 -9.75 11.89 -12.40
CA ASN A 62 -10.93 11.01 -12.54
C ASN A 62 -11.49 10.62 -11.17
N PHE A 63 -10.61 10.35 -10.21
CA PHE A 63 -10.97 10.09 -8.82
C PHE A 63 -11.61 11.31 -8.16
N GLY A 64 -11.12 12.52 -8.45
CA GLY A 64 -11.69 13.78 -7.96
C GLY A 64 -13.12 13.99 -8.42
N VAL A 65 -13.42 13.73 -9.69
CA VAL A 65 -14.79 13.80 -10.23
C VAL A 65 -15.67 12.73 -9.60
N GLY A 66 -15.19 11.50 -9.49
CA GLY A 66 -15.92 10.41 -8.84
C GLY A 66 -16.17 10.70 -7.36
N MET A 67 -15.16 11.17 -6.64
CA MET A 67 -15.26 11.54 -5.23
C MET A 67 -16.25 12.70 -5.03
N PHE A 68 -16.19 13.71 -5.89
CA PHE A 68 -17.17 14.80 -5.84
C PHE A 68 -18.60 14.28 -6.04
N SER A 69 -18.82 13.40 -7.01
CA SER A 69 -20.12 12.81 -7.26
C SER A 69 -20.63 12.00 -6.05
N VAL A 70 -19.75 11.18 -5.44
CA VAL A 70 -20.10 10.41 -4.24
C VAL A 70 -20.40 11.33 -3.06
N LEU A 71 -19.58 12.36 -2.84
CA LEU A 71 -19.81 13.35 -1.77
C LEU A 71 -21.09 14.14 -2.02
N PHE A 72 -21.35 14.53 -3.26
CA PHE A 72 -22.56 15.26 -3.62
C PHE A 72 -23.83 14.42 -3.38
N ILE A 73 -23.85 13.19 -3.91
CA ILE A 73 -24.95 12.27 -3.68
C ILE A 73 -25.09 11.95 -2.18
N GLY A 74 -23.99 11.64 -1.51
CA GLY A 74 -23.98 11.35 -0.08
C GLY A 74 -24.48 12.50 0.78
N PHE A 75 -24.15 13.76 0.40
CA PHE A 75 -24.65 14.95 1.08
C PHE A 75 -26.21 15.03 1.04
N PHE A 76 -26.82 14.73 -0.11
CA PHE A 76 -28.28 14.75 -0.22
C PHE A 76 -28.92 13.61 0.58
N PHE A 77 -28.31 12.41 0.58
CA PHE A 77 -28.82 11.30 1.40
C PHE A 77 -28.66 11.55 2.92
N ILE A 78 -27.62 12.28 3.33
CA ILE A 78 -27.45 12.67 4.75
C ILE A 78 -28.42 13.81 5.12
N LYS A 79 -28.69 14.72 4.19
CA LYS A 79 -29.57 15.85 4.43
C LYS A 79 -31.04 15.42 4.62
N ASP A 80 -31.47 14.42 3.87
CA ASP A 80 -32.82 13.85 3.93
C ASP A 80 -32.77 12.48 4.62
N ASP A 81 -32.84 12.50 5.96
CA ASP A 81 -32.94 11.30 6.77
C ASP A 81 -34.16 10.48 6.36
N GLY A 82 -33.92 9.31 5.78
CA GLY A 82 -34.99 8.42 5.35
C GLY A 82 -35.23 8.31 3.85
N LEU A 83 -34.73 9.24 3.04
CA LEU A 83 -34.93 9.21 1.57
C LEU A 83 -34.60 7.84 0.95
N PHE A 84 -33.49 7.22 1.38
CA PHE A 84 -33.11 5.90 0.89
C PHE A 84 -34.12 4.82 1.30
N THR A 85 -34.57 4.86 2.54
CA THR A 85 -35.57 3.95 3.08
C THR A 85 -36.91 4.11 2.37
N GLU A 86 -37.38 5.36 2.15
CA GLU A 86 -38.62 5.63 1.42
C GLU A 86 -38.55 5.14 -0.02
N ILE A 87 -37.44 5.37 -0.74
CA ILE A 87 -37.27 4.88 -2.11
C ILE A 87 -37.34 3.35 -2.17
N VAL A 88 -36.65 2.66 -1.23
CA VAL A 88 -36.65 1.19 -1.20
C VAL A 88 -38.02 0.65 -0.79
N CYS A 89 -38.67 1.24 0.21
CA CYS A 89 -40.01 0.83 0.64
C CYS A 89 -41.06 1.05 -0.46
N ALA A 90 -40.95 2.12 -1.24
CA ALA A 90 -41.85 2.36 -2.38
C ALA A 90 -41.77 1.28 -3.50
N LEU A 91 -40.69 0.52 -3.55
CA LEU A 91 -40.49 -0.59 -4.49
C LEU A 91 -40.99 -1.94 -3.94
N VAL A 92 -41.35 -2.01 -2.66
CA VAL A 92 -41.76 -3.23 -1.96
C VAL A 92 -43.28 -3.22 -1.75
N PRO A 93 -43.98 -4.36 -1.88
CA PRO A 93 -45.40 -4.44 -1.55
C PRO A 93 -45.67 -4.07 -0.08
N ASP A 94 -46.73 -3.34 0.21
CA ASP A 94 -47.15 -2.83 1.52
C ASP A 94 -47.06 -3.88 2.66
N LYS A 95 -47.30 -5.13 2.30
CA LYS A 95 -47.24 -6.26 3.24
C LYS A 95 -45.86 -6.46 3.86
N HIS A 96 -44.82 -6.03 3.17
CA HIS A 96 -43.43 -6.25 3.58
C HIS A 96 -42.69 -4.94 3.95
N GLU A 97 -43.38 -3.80 3.90
CA GLU A 97 -42.79 -2.48 4.13
C GLU A 97 -42.14 -2.38 5.50
N GLU A 98 -42.85 -2.73 6.57
CA GLU A 98 -42.32 -2.68 7.97
C GLU A 98 -41.08 -3.57 8.14
N THR A 99 -41.12 -4.76 7.53
CA THR A 99 -39.95 -5.69 7.61
C THR A 99 -38.75 -5.14 6.86
N THR A 100 -38.99 -4.48 5.73
CA THR A 100 -37.94 -3.87 4.91
C THR A 100 -37.34 -2.66 5.61
N GLU A 101 -38.16 -1.79 6.18
CA GLU A 101 -37.69 -0.63 6.96
C GLU A 101 -36.80 -1.06 8.14
N LYS A 102 -37.22 -2.07 8.89
CA LYS A 102 -36.42 -2.63 9.98
C LYS A 102 -35.11 -3.22 9.48
N ALA A 103 -35.13 -3.99 8.40
CA ALA A 103 -33.92 -4.54 7.82
C ALA A 103 -32.94 -3.46 7.34
N LEU A 104 -33.44 -2.37 6.72
CA LEU A 104 -32.62 -1.24 6.31
C LEU A 104 -31.99 -0.49 7.48
N SER A 105 -32.75 -0.32 8.56
CA SER A 105 -32.24 0.26 9.81
C SER A 105 -31.12 -0.58 10.40
N ASP A 106 -31.30 -1.91 10.49
CA ASP A 106 -30.30 -2.84 11.00
C ASP A 106 -29.03 -2.84 10.13
N ILE A 107 -29.18 -2.82 8.80
CA ILE A 107 -28.06 -2.69 7.86
C ILE A 107 -27.34 -1.37 8.06
N GLY A 108 -28.05 -0.26 8.21
CA GLY A 108 -27.46 1.06 8.46
C GLY A 108 -26.59 1.07 9.70
N HIS A 109 -27.09 0.49 10.81
CA HIS A 109 -26.32 0.34 12.05
C HIS A 109 -25.08 -0.52 11.88
N LEU A 110 -25.18 -1.65 11.17
CA LEU A 110 -24.05 -2.54 10.92
C LEU A 110 -22.98 -1.87 10.06
N LEU A 111 -23.40 -1.18 8.99
CA LEU A 111 -22.49 -0.43 8.11
C LEU A 111 -21.78 0.68 8.86
N SER A 112 -22.50 1.46 9.67
CA SER A 112 -21.89 2.53 10.47
C SER A 112 -20.80 2.00 11.40
N ARG A 113 -21.06 0.88 12.10
CA ARG A 113 -20.07 0.23 12.98
C ARG A 113 -18.87 -0.30 12.19
N TYR A 114 -19.12 -0.88 11.01
CA TYR A 114 -18.08 -1.37 10.13
C TYR A 114 -17.16 -0.23 9.67
N PHE A 115 -17.71 0.88 9.16
CA PHE A 115 -16.91 2.03 8.71
C PHE A 115 -16.11 2.67 9.85
N ILE A 116 -16.66 2.75 11.05
CA ILE A 116 -15.91 3.22 12.23
C ILE A 116 -14.75 2.26 12.53
N GLY A 117 -14.98 0.95 12.46
CA GLY A 117 -13.93 -0.05 12.64
C GLY A 117 -12.80 0.13 11.62
N VAL A 118 -13.13 0.20 10.33
CA VAL A 118 -12.14 0.41 9.25
C VAL A 118 -11.38 1.72 9.43
N LEU A 119 -12.04 2.80 9.86
CA LEU A 119 -11.36 4.07 10.11
C LEU A 119 -10.35 3.96 11.27
N LEU A 120 -10.72 3.29 12.34
CA LEU A 120 -9.83 3.04 13.48
C LEU A 120 -8.65 2.14 13.08
N GLU A 121 -8.90 1.13 12.26
CA GLU A 121 -7.89 0.24 11.68
C GLU A 121 -6.87 1.04 10.85
N VAL A 122 -7.32 1.85 9.89
CA VAL A 122 -6.46 2.72 9.06
C VAL A 122 -5.57 3.62 9.91
N ILE A 123 -6.16 4.26 10.94
CA ILE A 123 -5.41 5.12 11.86
C ILE A 123 -4.41 4.29 12.67
N GLY A 124 -4.83 3.14 13.19
CA GLY A 124 -3.98 2.24 13.97
C GLY A 124 -2.77 1.76 13.15
N VAL A 125 -3.02 1.23 11.95
CA VAL A 125 -1.97 0.79 11.00
C VAL A 125 -1.02 1.94 10.67
N ALA A 126 -1.55 3.12 10.36
CA ALA A 126 -0.72 4.29 10.05
C ALA A 126 0.15 4.69 11.26
N LEU A 127 -0.38 4.70 12.47
CA LEU A 127 0.37 5.04 13.68
C LEU A 127 1.48 4.02 13.96
N ILE A 128 1.18 2.72 13.92
CA ILE A 128 2.18 1.67 14.18
C ILE A 128 3.27 1.71 13.12
N ASN A 129 2.91 1.83 11.84
CA ASN A 129 3.88 1.97 10.75
C ASN A 129 4.73 3.23 10.90
N PHE A 130 4.12 4.36 11.25
CA PHE A 130 4.85 5.61 11.52
C PHE A 130 5.89 5.45 12.62
N ILE A 131 5.51 4.85 13.75
CA ILE A 131 6.40 4.60 14.87
C ILE A 131 7.55 3.66 14.44
N GLY A 132 7.23 2.54 13.81
CA GLY A 132 8.21 1.57 13.35
C GLY A 132 9.19 2.16 12.33
N LEU A 133 8.69 2.86 11.33
CA LEU A 133 9.52 3.45 10.27
C LEU A 133 10.36 4.64 10.76
N SER A 134 9.84 5.44 11.71
CA SER A 134 10.59 6.57 12.26
C SER A 134 11.64 6.16 13.30
N LEU A 135 11.29 5.25 14.22
CA LEU A 135 12.15 4.88 15.34
C LEU A 135 13.07 3.70 15.02
N ILE A 136 12.56 2.64 14.38
CA ILE A 136 13.33 1.43 14.09
C ILE A 136 14.08 1.59 12.78
N ALA A 137 13.40 1.89 11.68
CA ALA A 137 14.03 2.07 10.37
C ALA A 137 14.77 3.40 10.23
N ARG A 138 14.50 4.38 11.09
CA ARG A 138 15.12 5.73 11.11
C ARG A 138 15.03 6.48 9.78
N LEU A 139 13.93 6.32 9.06
CA LEU A 139 13.70 6.99 7.76
C LEU A 139 13.45 8.50 7.89
N GLY A 140 13.38 9.03 9.12
CA GLY A 140 12.99 10.40 9.37
C GLY A 140 11.46 10.59 9.40
N VAL A 141 11.01 11.60 10.14
CA VAL A 141 9.59 11.82 10.45
C VAL A 141 8.74 12.01 9.18
N ASN A 142 9.19 12.86 8.25
CA ASN A 142 8.40 13.18 7.05
C ASN A 142 8.23 11.96 6.13
N ALA A 143 9.31 11.21 5.92
CA ALA A 143 9.30 10.03 5.08
C ALA A 143 8.48 8.90 5.72
N ALA A 144 8.69 8.66 7.02
CA ALA A 144 7.92 7.67 7.78
C ALA A 144 6.43 7.99 7.78
N LEU A 145 6.05 9.27 7.97
CA LEU A 145 4.67 9.71 7.93
C LEU A 145 4.03 9.48 6.55
N GLY A 146 4.74 9.85 5.48
CA GLY A 146 4.24 9.65 4.12
C GLY A 146 3.99 8.16 3.80
N ILE A 147 4.93 7.28 4.13
CA ILE A 147 4.77 5.84 3.93
C ILE A 147 3.63 5.29 4.80
N ALA A 148 3.58 5.69 6.07
CA ALA A 148 2.58 5.23 7.03
C ALA A 148 1.15 5.59 6.60
N VAL A 149 0.94 6.82 6.13
CA VAL A 149 -0.37 7.27 5.62
C VAL A 149 -0.77 6.48 4.37
N ILE A 150 0.15 6.31 3.41
CA ILE A 150 -0.13 5.53 2.19
C ILE A 150 -0.47 4.08 2.54
N THR A 151 0.31 3.42 3.38
CA THR A 151 0.07 2.03 3.78
C THR A 151 -1.19 1.87 4.61
N GLY A 152 -1.51 2.84 5.48
CA GLY A 152 -2.76 2.87 6.22
C GLY A 152 -3.99 3.00 5.31
N ILE A 153 -3.97 3.92 4.34
CA ILE A 153 -5.07 4.08 3.38
C ILE A 153 -5.26 2.82 2.53
N LEU A 154 -4.17 2.19 2.09
CA LEU A 154 -4.26 0.94 1.33
C LEU A 154 -4.93 -0.17 2.12
N ASN A 155 -4.82 -0.16 3.44
CA ASN A 155 -5.43 -1.15 4.34
C ASN A 155 -6.97 -1.13 4.35
N VAL A 156 -7.61 -0.09 3.83
CA VAL A 156 -9.09 -0.04 3.63
C VAL A 156 -9.59 -1.23 2.80
N ILE A 157 -8.76 -1.78 1.92
CA ILE A 157 -9.13 -2.92 1.08
C ILE A 157 -8.72 -4.21 1.79
N PRO A 158 -9.68 -4.99 2.34
CA PRO A 158 -9.37 -6.20 3.10
C PRO A 158 -8.49 -7.18 2.29
N TYR A 159 -7.52 -7.83 2.91
CA TYR A 159 -6.59 -8.82 2.39
C TYR A 159 -5.61 -8.28 1.33
N VAL A 160 -6.08 -7.52 0.36
CA VAL A 160 -5.27 -7.00 -0.76
C VAL A 160 -4.49 -5.75 -0.34
N GLY A 161 -5.13 -4.89 0.44
CA GLY A 161 -4.51 -3.66 0.96
C GLY A 161 -3.25 -3.91 1.78
N PRO A 162 -3.30 -4.79 2.78
CA PRO A 162 -2.13 -5.21 3.54
C PRO A 162 -0.96 -5.64 2.67
N LEU A 163 -1.21 -6.52 1.69
CA LEU A 163 -0.18 -7.05 0.81
C LEU A 163 0.45 -5.95 -0.06
N ILE A 164 -0.38 -5.13 -0.69
CA ILE A 164 0.06 -3.98 -1.49
C ILE A 164 0.79 -2.97 -0.60
N GLY A 165 0.31 -2.75 0.62
CA GLY A 165 0.90 -1.86 1.62
C GLY A 165 2.33 -2.26 1.98
N VAL A 166 2.57 -3.54 2.29
CA VAL A 166 3.92 -4.06 2.58
C VAL A 166 4.85 -3.88 1.39
N VAL A 167 4.41 -4.24 0.19
CA VAL A 167 5.22 -4.10 -1.03
C VAL A 167 5.54 -2.63 -1.31
N THR A 168 4.52 -1.78 -1.34
CA THR A 168 4.66 -0.35 -1.63
C THR A 168 5.50 0.35 -0.57
N GLY A 169 5.22 0.10 0.71
CA GLY A 169 5.97 0.69 1.82
C GLY A 169 7.44 0.28 1.82
N THR A 170 7.74 -0.98 1.49
CA THR A 170 9.12 -1.46 1.36
C THR A 170 9.84 -0.78 0.20
N ILE A 171 9.23 -0.69 -0.97
CA ILE A 171 9.82 -0.02 -2.14
C ILE A 171 10.08 1.46 -1.83
N LEU A 172 9.10 2.18 -1.27
CA LEU A 172 9.24 3.59 -0.90
C LEU A 172 10.34 3.79 0.14
N GLY A 173 10.40 2.94 1.17
CA GLY A 173 11.44 3.00 2.19
C GLY A 173 12.84 2.79 1.63
N LEU A 174 13.01 1.85 0.69
CA LEU A 174 14.28 1.64 -0.01
C LEU A 174 14.64 2.83 -0.90
N ILE A 175 13.69 3.34 -1.67
CA ILE A 175 13.92 4.52 -2.52
C ILE A 175 14.39 5.69 -1.66
N ILE A 176 13.72 5.99 -0.55
CA ILE A 176 14.07 7.09 0.33
C ILE A 176 15.46 6.89 0.90
N LYS A 177 15.81 5.72 1.41
CA LYS A 177 17.14 5.44 1.95
C LYS A 177 18.25 5.66 0.93
N TYR A 178 18.08 5.11 -0.29
CA TYR A 178 19.16 5.08 -1.30
C TYR A 178 19.15 6.24 -2.29
N SER A 179 18.06 7.05 -2.35
CA SER A 179 17.97 8.24 -3.20
C SER A 179 18.28 9.54 -2.45
N SER A 180 18.25 9.54 -1.13
CA SER A 180 18.48 10.75 -0.32
C SER A 180 19.94 11.15 -0.31
N LEU A 181 20.20 12.45 -0.51
CA LEU A 181 21.55 13.06 -0.34
C LEU A 181 21.97 13.07 1.14
N VAL A 182 21.03 12.95 2.06
CA VAL A 182 21.25 12.82 3.50
C VAL A 182 21.13 11.35 3.87
N PRO A 183 22.04 10.77 4.65
CA PRO A 183 21.96 9.38 5.08
C PRO A 183 20.76 9.19 5.99
N LEU A 184 19.63 8.79 5.40
CA LEU A 184 18.41 8.40 6.09
C LEU A 184 18.38 6.88 6.24
N GLY A 185 17.81 6.43 7.34
CA GLY A 185 17.67 5.00 7.61
C GLY A 185 18.80 4.45 8.48
N LEU A 186 18.54 3.26 9.02
CA LEU A 186 19.50 2.53 9.84
C LEU A 186 20.74 2.17 9.00
N ASP A 187 21.92 2.34 9.57
CA ASP A 187 23.20 2.00 8.89
C ASP A 187 23.43 0.49 8.91
N VAL A 188 22.71 -0.20 8.03
CA VAL A 188 22.81 -1.64 7.82
C VAL A 188 22.80 -1.95 6.33
N GLY A 189 23.29 -3.13 5.96
CA GLY A 189 23.31 -3.57 4.56
C GLY A 189 21.92 -3.63 3.92
N PHE A 190 21.88 -3.59 2.59
CA PHE A 190 20.64 -3.56 1.78
C PHE A 190 19.64 -4.66 2.19
N LEU A 191 20.11 -5.91 2.27
CA LEU A 191 19.24 -7.05 2.62
C LEU A 191 18.68 -6.94 4.05
N ALA A 192 19.53 -6.53 5.00
CA ALA A 192 19.11 -6.35 6.39
C ALA A 192 18.09 -5.23 6.52
N PHE A 193 18.29 -4.11 5.82
CA PHE A 193 17.35 -3.00 5.84
C PHE A 193 16.00 -3.38 5.20
N THR A 194 16.03 -4.08 4.07
CA THR A 194 14.83 -4.62 3.42
C THR A 194 14.05 -5.53 4.36
N ALA A 195 14.75 -6.44 5.04
CA ALA A 195 14.13 -7.34 6.01
C ALA A 195 13.49 -6.59 7.19
N ILE A 196 14.14 -5.53 7.67
CA ILE A 196 13.60 -4.67 8.74
C ILE A 196 12.32 -3.96 8.27
N LEU A 197 12.30 -3.40 7.06
CA LEU A 197 11.10 -2.74 6.50
C LEU A 197 9.94 -3.72 6.38
N ILE A 198 10.19 -4.90 5.78
CA ILE A 198 9.18 -5.95 5.65
C ILE A 198 8.68 -6.39 7.03
N ALA A 199 9.57 -6.57 8.00
CA ALA A 199 9.20 -6.98 9.35
C ALA A 199 8.31 -5.95 10.04
N ILE A 200 8.63 -4.65 9.94
CA ILE A 200 7.81 -3.57 10.52
C ILE A 200 6.42 -3.57 9.88
N LEU A 201 6.35 -3.53 8.55
CA LEU A 201 5.11 -3.42 7.82
C LEU A 201 4.25 -4.68 7.93
N PHE A 202 4.88 -5.85 8.01
CA PHE A 202 4.20 -7.12 8.20
C PHE A 202 3.71 -7.31 9.65
N PHE A 203 4.51 -6.87 10.63
CA PHE A 203 4.10 -6.92 12.04
C PHE A 203 2.80 -6.16 12.29
N THR A 204 2.62 -5.03 11.62
CA THR A 204 1.39 -4.23 11.71
C THR A 204 0.17 -5.03 11.26
N GLN A 205 0.33 -5.90 10.26
CA GLN A 205 -0.74 -6.74 9.75
C GLN A 205 -1.08 -7.93 10.67
N LEU A 206 -0.22 -8.24 11.64
CA LEU A 206 -0.50 -9.26 12.66
C LEU A 206 -1.28 -8.68 13.85
N VAL A 207 -1.24 -7.36 14.02
CA VAL A 207 -1.96 -6.65 15.09
C VAL A 207 -3.36 -6.25 14.64
N ASP A 208 -3.61 -6.27 13.36
CA ASP A 208 -4.85 -6.03 12.65
C ASP A 208 -5.72 -7.29 12.64
#